data_4f1e6047522b5a49f3edf9f0d1e2668f
#
_entry.id   4f1e6047522b5a49f3edf9f0d1e2668f
#
_cell.length_a   1.000
_cell.length_b   1.000
_cell.length_c   1.000
_cell.angle_alpha   90.00
_cell.angle_beta   90.00
_cell.angle_gamma   90.00
#
_symmetry.space_group_name_H-M   'P 1'
#
loop_
_entity.id
_entity.type
_entity.pdbx_description
1 polymer ?
#
loop_
_entity_poly.entity_id
_entity_poly.type
_entity_poly.pdbx_seq_one_letter_code
_entity_poly.pdbx_strand_id
1 'polypeptide(L)'
;MNLDIVILAAGKGTRMGSSLPKVLAGLAGRPMLEHVLDSVSQLKKTKLHVVVGHEAQQVRKTFSDNKKINWIKQTKQLGTGHAVKQAAKHIRSNSNVVILYGDVPLISESTISKLAKLASKGPSLLTFNKENPTGYGRITVSYTHLRAHETSSY
;
A
#
# COMPACT_ATOMS: atom_id res chain seq x y z
N MET A 1 -8.68 -7.21 17.92
CA MET A 1 -8.56 -7.65 16.53
C MET A 1 -7.10 -7.49 16.13
N ASN A 2 -6.45 -8.53 15.61
CA ASN A 2 -5.11 -8.43 15.05
C ASN A 2 -5.21 -7.79 13.66
N LEU A 3 -4.25 -6.93 13.32
CA LEU A 3 -4.21 -6.21 12.05
C LEU A 3 -2.83 -6.36 11.42
N ASP A 4 -2.77 -6.89 10.21
CA ASP A 4 -1.58 -6.87 9.37
C ASP A 4 -1.74 -5.80 8.29
N ILE A 5 -0.81 -4.87 8.22
CA ILE A 5 -0.80 -3.82 7.20
C ILE A 5 0.32 -4.10 6.21
N VAL A 6 -0.05 -4.17 4.94
CA VAL A 6 0.89 -4.33 3.83
C VAL A 6 0.97 -3.03 3.06
N ILE A 7 2.11 -2.35 3.11
CA ILE A 7 2.35 -1.14 2.34
C ILE A 7 3.15 -1.50 1.08
N LEU A 8 2.59 -1.16 -0.07
CA LEU A 8 3.21 -1.40 -1.37
C LEU A 8 4.11 -0.21 -1.74
N ALA A 9 5.40 -0.45 -1.74
CA ALA A 9 6.46 0.55 -2.00
C ALA A 9 7.46 0.06 -3.08
N ALA A 10 7.04 -0.87 -3.95
CA ALA A 10 7.91 -1.51 -4.94
C ALA A 10 7.87 -0.84 -6.33
N GLY A 11 7.03 0.18 -6.53
CA GLY A 11 6.86 0.87 -7.82
C GLY A 11 8.11 1.64 -8.26
N LYS A 12 8.45 1.56 -9.55
CA LYS A 12 9.63 2.23 -10.12
C LYS A 12 9.50 3.76 -10.21
N GLY A 13 8.29 4.31 -10.17
CA GLY A 13 8.08 5.76 -10.27
C GLY A 13 8.53 6.38 -11.61
N THR A 14 8.57 5.61 -12.68
CA THR A 14 9.14 5.98 -13.99
C THR A 14 8.58 7.28 -14.58
N ARG A 15 7.37 7.66 -14.21
CA ARG A 15 6.72 8.91 -14.68
C ARG A 15 7.30 10.18 -14.06
N MET A 16 8.08 10.08 -13.00
CA MET A 16 8.61 11.25 -12.29
C MET A 16 9.98 11.71 -12.80
N GLY A 17 10.58 11.00 -13.77
CA GLY A 17 11.89 11.37 -14.33
C GLY A 17 13.05 11.41 -13.31
N SER A 18 12.83 10.91 -12.11
CA SER A 18 13.80 10.91 -11.01
C SER A 18 14.37 9.51 -10.77
N SER A 19 15.64 9.43 -10.42
CA SER A 19 16.28 8.20 -9.93
C SER A 19 15.84 7.82 -8.51
N LEU A 20 15.13 8.73 -7.82
CA LEU A 20 14.62 8.50 -6.47
C LEU A 20 13.36 7.63 -6.52
N PRO A 21 13.25 6.55 -5.71
CA PRO A 21 12.01 5.81 -5.55
C PRO A 21 10.82 6.73 -5.25
N LYS A 22 9.69 6.56 -5.94
CA LYS A 22 8.52 7.44 -5.79
C LYS A 22 8.11 7.65 -4.33
N VAL A 23 8.16 6.59 -3.54
CA VAL A 23 7.78 6.62 -2.10
C VAL A 23 8.72 7.47 -1.24
N LEU A 24 9.92 7.80 -1.75
CA LEU A 24 10.87 8.72 -1.11
C LEU A 24 10.75 10.16 -1.60
N ALA A 25 9.92 10.42 -2.61
CA ALA A 25 9.67 11.79 -3.04
C ALA A 25 9.11 12.63 -1.89
N GLY A 26 9.62 13.86 -1.77
CA GLY A 26 9.28 14.75 -0.67
C GLY A 26 7.88 15.33 -0.80
N LEU A 27 7.13 15.29 0.28
CA LEU A 27 5.88 16.01 0.49
C LEU A 27 6.00 16.73 1.83
N ALA A 28 5.85 18.06 1.83
CA ALA A 28 6.01 18.88 3.04
C ALA A 28 7.32 18.59 3.81
N GLY A 29 8.43 18.43 3.07
CA GLY A 29 9.77 18.20 3.63
C GLY A 29 10.07 16.77 4.10
N ARG A 30 9.14 15.82 3.91
CA ARG A 30 9.27 14.43 4.36
C ARG A 30 8.92 13.44 3.25
N PRO A 31 9.49 12.23 3.19
CA PRO A 31 9.12 11.20 2.22
C PRO A 31 7.63 10.84 2.27
N MET A 32 7.00 10.60 1.10
CA MET A 32 5.59 10.17 1.06
C MET A 32 5.32 8.93 1.93
N LEU A 33 6.22 7.94 1.90
CA LEU A 33 6.08 6.73 2.72
C LEU A 33 6.05 7.06 4.22
N GLU A 34 6.78 8.09 4.68
CA GLU A 34 6.81 8.46 6.09
C GLU A 34 5.43 8.91 6.59
N HIS A 35 4.69 9.69 5.78
CA HIS A 35 3.32 10.09 6.11
C HIS A 35 2.38 8.88 6.25
N VAL A 36 2.54 7.88 5.37
CA VAL A 36 1.75 6.62 5.47
C VAL A 36 2.13 5.85 6.75
N LEU A 37 3.43 5.77 7.06
CA LEU A 37 3.92 5.10 8.27
C LEU A 37 3.40 5.77 9.53
N ASP A 38 3.33 7.11 9.56
CA ASP A 38 2.78 7.86 10.69
C ASP A 38 1.30 7.52 10.92
N SER A 39 0.49 7.51 9.85
CA SER A 39 -0.93 7.14 9.95
C SER A 39 -1.13 5.72 10.48
N VAL A 40 -0.23 4.80 10.13
CA VAL A 40 -0.25 3.42 10.60
C VAL A 40 0.22 3.30 12.04
N SER A 41 1.18 4.13 12.47
CA SER A 41 1.78 4.07 13.81
C SER A 41 0.78 4.27 14.95
N GLN A 42 -0.33 4.95 14.68
CA GLN A 42 -1.42 5.20 15.63
C GLN A 42 -2.29 3.95 15.89
N LEU A 43 -2.21 2.94 15.04
CA LEU A 43 -3.05 1.74 15.13
C LEU A 43 -2.47 0.72 16.12
N LYS A 44 -3.32 0.21 17.01
CA LYS A 44 -2.92 -0.78 18.03
C LYS A 44 -2.95 -2.22 17.47
N LYS A 45 -2.13 -3.11 18.04
CA LYS A 45 -2.04 -4.54 17.68
C LYS A 45 -1.72 -4.80 16.21
N THR A 46 -0.95 -3.90 15.59
CA THR A 46 -0.61 -3.92 14.18
C THR A 46 0.74 -4.59 13.95
N LYS A 47 0.84 -5.41 12.90
CA LYS A 47 2.08 -5.87 12.30
C LYS A 47 2.26 -5.22 10.95
N LEU A 48 3.40 -4.59 10.74
CA LEU A 48 3.66 -3.75 9.57
C LEU A 48 4.60 -4.45 8.61
N HIS A 49 4.17 -4.59 7.36
CA HIS A 49 4.92 -5.15 6.25
C HIS A 49 5.08 -4.10 5.16
N VAL A 50 6.30 -3.83 4.72
CA VAL A 50 6.57 -2.92 3.61
C VAL A 50 7.22 -3.69 2.48
N VAL A 51 6.52 -3.77 1.34
CA VAL A 51 7.02 -4.44 0.14
C VAL A 51 7.81 -3.45 -0.70
N VAL A 52 9.09 -3.72 -0.89
CA VAL A 52 10.03 -2.90 -1.65
C VAL A 52 10.56 -3.62 -2.89
N GLY A 53 10.87 -2.88 -3.94
CA GLY A 53 11.29 -3.40 -5.25
C GLY A 53 12.77 -3.16 -5.57
N HIS A 54 13.02 -2.59 -6.73
CA HIS A 54 14.36 -2.40 -7.29
C HIS A 54 15.26 -1.55 -6.38
N GLU A 55 14.76 -0.42 -5.87
CA GLU A 55 15.50 0.51 -5.00
C GLU A 55 15.33 0.19 -3.51
N ALA A 56 15.14 -1.10 -3.19
CA ALA A 56 14.88 -1.58 -1.82
C ALA A 56 15.91 -1.09 -0.80
N GLN A 57 17.19 -1.04 -1.18
CA GLN A 57 18.27 -0.61 -0.28
C GLN A 57 18.10 0.85 0.14
N GLN A 58 17.80 1.75 -0.80
CA GLN A 58 17.64 3.17 -0.52
C GLN A 58 16.46 3.42 0.40
N VAL A 59 15.30 2.79 0.11
CA VAL A 59 14.10 2.90 0.96
C VAL A 59 14.38 2.38 2.37
N ARG A 60 14.98 1.20 2.49
CA ARG A 60 15.29 0.60 3.80
C ARG A 60 16.30 1.44 4.61
N LYS A 61 17.29 2.04 3.94
CA LYS A 61 18.27 2.92 4.59
C LYS A 61 17.60 4.16 5.18
N THR A 62 16.67 4.79 4.42
CA THR A 62 15.93 5.98 4.88
C THR A 62 15.13 5.72 6.16
N PHE A 63 14.63 4.51 6.35
CA PHE A 63 13.81 4.12 7.51
C PHE A 63 14.51 3.09 8.41
N SER A 64 15.84 3.07 8.44
CA SER A 64 16.65 2.09 9.20
C SER A 64 16.34 2.07 10.70
N ASP A 65 15.93 3.23 11.26
CA ASP A 65 15.63 3.39 12.68
C ASP A 65 14.26 2.82 13.08
N ASN A 66 13.37 2.60 12.12
CA ASN A 66 12.06 2.01 12.38
C ASN A 66 12.13 0.47 12.43
N LYS A 67 12.47 -0.06 13.59
CA LYS A 67 12.60 -1.51 13.83
C LYS A 67 11.28 -2.29 13.78
N LYS A 68 10.13 -1.60 13.69
CA LYS A 68 8.81 -2.24 13.62
C LYS A 68 8.44 -2.71 12.21
N ILE A 69 9.19 -2.29 11.19
CA ILE A 69 8.92 -2.63 9.79
C ILE A 69 9.48 -4.01 9.45
N ASN A 70 8.60 -4.91 9.02
CA ASN A 70 9.00 -6.14 8.34
C ASN A 70 9.17 -5.86 6.84
N TRP A 71 10.40 -5.78 6.38
CA TRP A 71 10.74 -5.50 5.01
C TRP A 71 10.64 -6.74 4.13
N ILE A 72 9.86 -6.67 3.05
CA ILE A 72 9.64 -7.75 2.10
C ILE A 72 10.15 -7.32 0.73
N LYS A 73 11.03 -8.12 0.12
CA LYS A 73 11.59 -7.81 -1.19
C LYS A 73 10.73 -8.44 -2.29
N GLN A 74 10.26 -7.62 -3.22
CA GLN A 74 9.70 -8.06 -4.49
C GLN A 74 10.82 -8.09 -5.54
N THR A 75 11.33 -9.27 -5.87
CA THR A 75 12.45 -9.42 -6.80
C THR A 75 12.06 -9.20 -8.26
N LYS A 76 10.88 -9.68 -8.65
CA LYS A 76 10.30 -9.48 -9.99
C LYS A 76 9.10 -8.56 -9.87
N GLN A 77 9.10 -7.45 -10.59
CA GLN A 77 8.01 -6.47 -10.53
C GLN A 77 6.86 -6.88 -11.47
N LEU A 78 6.10 -7.90 -11.07
CA LEU A 78 4.98 -8.46 -11.83
C LEU A 78 3.62 -7.86 -11.38
N GLY A 79 3.60 -6.59 -10.99
CA GLY A 79 2.41 -5.86 -10.59
C GLY A 79 2.05 -5.95 -9.11
N THR A 80 0.95 -5.28 -8.76
CA THR A 80 0.45 -5.09 -7.39
C THR A 80 0.07 -6.40 -6.73
N GLY A 81 -0.67 -7.28 -7.42
CA GLY A 81 -1.06 -8.59 -6.89
C GLY A 81 0.13 -9.47 -6.55
N HIS A 82 1.19 -9.42 -7.37
CA HIS A 82 2.44 -10.14 -7.08
C HIS A 82 3.13 -9.59 -5.82
N ALA A 83 3.13 -8.26 -5.62
CA ALA A 83 3.68 -7.64 -4.42
C ALA A 83 2.94 -8.12 -3.16
N VAL A 84 1.61 -8.14 -3.19
CA VAL A 84 0.78 -8.68 -2.10
C VAL A 84 1.09 -10.15 -1.85
N LYS A 85 1.24 -10.97 -2.91
CA LYS A 85 1.59 -12.39 -2.78
C LYS A 85 2.94 -12.60 -2.08
N GLN A 86 3.92 -11.70 -2.25
CA GLN A 86 5.18 -11.76 -1.50
C GLN A 86 4.95 -11.56 0.00
N ALA A 87 4.00 -10.68 0.38
CA ALA A 87 3.68 -10.42 1.77
C ALA A 87 2.86 -11.54 2.43
N ALA A 88 2.07 -12.29 1.66
CA ALA A 88 1.08 -13.26 2.16
C ALA A 88 1.65 -14.26 3.17
N LYS A 89 2.86 -14.78 2.94
CA LYS A 89 3.53 -15.74 3.85
C LYS A 89 4.03 -15.14 5.18
N HIS A 90 3.97 -13.83 5.34
CA HIS A 90 4.35 -13.14 6.57
C HIS A 90 3.14 -12.67 7.38
N ILE A 91 1.95 -12.78 6.82
CA ILE A 91 0.68 -12.41 7.43
C ILE A 91 0.24 -13.47 8.42
N ARG A 92 -0.27 -13.04 9.56
CA ARG A 92 -0.81 -13.94 10.59
C ARG A 92 -2.14 -14.54 10.13
N SER A 93 -2.36 -15.82 10.38
CA SER A 93 -3.56 -16.56 9.95
C SER A 93 -4.89 -16.00 10.51
N ASN A 94 -4.85 -15.35 11.68
CA ASN A 94 -6.00 -14.82 12.39
C ASN A 94 -6.00 -13.29 12.49
N SER A 95 -5.58 -12.60 11.42
CA SER A 95 -5.58 -11.14 11.36
C SER A 95 -6.38 -10.62 10.16
N ASN A 96 -6.97 -9.45 10.33
CA ASN A 96 -7.45 -8.68 9.18
C ASN A 96 -6.25 -8.07 8.45
N VAL A 97 -6.36 -7.96 7.14
CA VAL A 97 -5.30 -7.43 6.29
C VAL A 97 -5.77 -6.14 5.64
N VAL A 98 -4.97 -5.08 5.77
CA VAL A 98 -5.19 -3.83 5.03
C VAL A 98 -3.99 -3.62 4.11
N ILE A 99 -4.27 -3.39 2.83
CA ILE A 99 -3.26 -3.10 1.81
C ILE A 99 -3.29 -1.60 1.54
N LEU A 100 -2.14 -0.95 1.66
CA LEU A 100 -1.94 0.46 1.42
C LEU A 100 -0.89 0.69 0.33
N TYR A 101 -0.95 1.84 -0.31
CA TYR A 101 0.07 2.28 -1.24
C TYR A 101 1.00 3.29 -0.54
N GLY A 102 2.31 3.10 -0.66
CA GLY A 102 3.32 3.97 -0.04
C GLY A 102 3.42 5.37 -0.65
N ASP A 103 2.73 5.60 -1.77
CA ASP A 103 2.64 6.87 -2.49
C ASP A 103 1.25 7.54 -2.35
N VAL A 104 0.47 7.14 -1.36
CA VAL A 104 -0.82 7.76 -0.99
C VAL A 104 -0.68 8.36 0.42
N PRO A 105 0.07 9.48 0.58
CA PRO A 105 0.51 10.00 1.87
C PRO A 105 -0.60 10.61 2.74
N LEU A 106 -1.76 10.96 2.14
CA LEU A 106 -2.85 11.64 2.85
C LEU A 106 -3.93 10.67 3.40
N ILE A 107 -3.67 9.37 3.40
CA ILE A 107 -4.60 8.43 4.02
C ILE A 107 -4.59 8.59 5.53
N SER A 108 -5.75 8.80 6.13
CA SER A 108 -5.86 9.00 7.59
C SER A 108 -5.95 7.68 8.36
N GLU A 109 -5.50 7.71 9.62
CA GLU A 109 -5.68 6.60 10.57
C GLU A 109 -7.14 6.17 10.66
N SER A 110 -8.08 7.12 10.74
CA SER A 110 -9.51 6.84 10.85
C SER A 110 -10.05 6.07 9.64
N THR A 111 -9.58 6.39 8.43
CA THR A 111 -9.92 5.66 7.20
C THR A 111 -9.39 4.23 7.23
N ILE A 112 -8.13 4.05 7.63
CA ILE A 112 -7.51 2.73 7.75
C ILE A 112 -8.26 1.88 8.79
N SER A 113 -8.61 2.48 9.93
CA SER A 113 -9.36 1.83 11.01
C SER A 113 -10.76 1.38 10.55
N LYS A 114 -11.46 2.21 9.77
CA LYS A 114 -12.76 1.85 9.18
C LYS A 114 -12.64 0.68 8.20
N LEU A 115 -11.66 0.71 7.30
CA LEU A 115 -11.39 -0.41 6.37
C LEU A 115 -11.08 -1.70 7.13
N ALA A 116 -10.24 -1.64 8.16
CA ALA A 116 -9.89 -2.79 8.98
C ALA A 116 -11.10 -3.41 9.69
N LYS A 117 -12.05 -2.60 10.16
CA LYS A 117 -13.31 -3.08 10.75
C LYS A 117 -14.22 -3.75 9.71
N LEU A 118 -14.31 -3.20 8.51
CA LEU A 118 -15.12 -3.77 7.44
C LEU A 118 -14.56 -5.10 6.92
N ALA A 119 -13.24 -5.26 6.95
CA ALA A 119 -12.57 -6.50 6.52
C ALA A 119 -13.03 -7.75 7.29
N SER A 120 -13.58 -7.62 8.49
CA SER A 120 -14.19 -8.74 9.21
C SER A 120 -15.49 -9.25 8.60
N LYS A 121 -16.13 -8.45 7.74
CA LYS A 121 -17.39 -8.80 7.05
C LYS A 121 -17.16 -9.25 5.60
N GLY A 122 -15.97 -9.07 5.07
CA GLY A 122 -15.58 -9.43 3.70
C GLY A 122 -14.62 -8.44 3.07
N PRO A 123 -14.21 -8.65 1.82
CA PRO A 123 -13.36 -7.73 1.09
C PRO A 123 -13.96 -6.33 1.03
N SER A 124 -13.16 -5.31 1.34
CA SER A 124 -13.61 -3.93 1.36
C SER A 124 -12.61 -3.06 0.60
N LEU A 125 -13.11 -2.07 -0.14
CA LEU A 125 -12.32 -1.17 -0.95
C LEU A 125 -12.62 0.28 -0.57
N LEU A 126 -11.58 1.11 -0.53
CA LEU A 126 -11.71 2.55 -0.49
C LEU A 126 -11.80 3.07 -1.91
N THR A 127 -12.87 3.77 -2.22
CA THR A 127 -13.13 4.36 -3.54
C THR A 127 -13.42 5.85 -3.41
N PHE A 128 -13.31 6.57 -4.49
CA PHE A 128 -13.72 7.96 -4.58
C PHE A 128 -14.36 8.24 -5.93
N ASN A 129 -15.25 9.21 -5.97
CA ASN A 129 -15.86 9.69 -7.21
C ASN A 129 -14.96 10.73 -7.87
N LYS A 130 -14.74 10.57 -9.17
CA LYS A 130 -13.96 11.51 -9.97
C LYS A 130 -14.68 11.77 -11.29
N GLU A 131 -14.85 13.05 -11.65
CA GLU A 131 -15.50 13.46 -12.89
C GLU A 131 -14.78 12.94 -14.13
N ASN A 132 -13.46 13.09 -14.17
CA ASN A 132 -12.62 12.49 -15.21
C ASN A 132 -11.76 11.37 -14.62
N PRO A 133 -12.17 10.09 -14.73
CA PRO A 133 -11.45 8.97 -14.17
C PRO A 133 -10.37 8.40 -15.08
N THR A 134 -9.94 9.10 -16.13
CA THR A 134 -8.89 8.66 -17.05
C THR A 134 -7.61 8.33 -16.29
N GLY A 135 -7.02 7.17 -16.52
CA GLY A 135 -5.82 6.68 -15.85
C GLY A 135 -6.06 6.10 -14.44
N TYR A 136 -7.31 6.01 -13.98
CA TYR A 136 -7.66 5.34 -12.72
C TYR A 136 -8.38 4.02 -12.95
N GLY A 137 -8.14 3.06 -12.07
CA GLY A 137 -8.91 1.81 -12.03
C GLY A 137 -10.39 2.10 -11.73
N ARG A 138 -11.26 1.30 -12.29
CA ARG A 138 -12.71 1.39 -12.08
C ARG A 138 -13.23 0.14 -11.40
N ILE A 139 -14.20 0.33 -10.52
CA ILE A 139 -14.93 -0.78 -9.93
C ILE A 139 -16.22 -0.95 -10.71
N THR A 140 -16.35 -2.12 -11.32
CA THR A 140 -17.58 -2.51 -12.00
C THR A 140 -18.29 -3.59 -11.21
N VAL A 141 -19.61 -3.48 -11.06
CA VAL A 141 -20.45 -4.50 -10.45
C VAL A 141 -21.12 -5.26 -11.59
N SER A 142 -20.84 -6.55 -11.72
CA SER A 142 -21.71 -7.44 -12.46
C SER A 142 -22.65 -8.13 -11.47
N TYR A 143 -23.84 -8.52 -11.90
CA TYR A 143 -24.85 -9.14 -11.03
C TYR A 143 -24.37 -10.40 -10.28
N THR A 144 -23.19 -10.91 -10.62
CA THR A 144 -22.61 -12.10 -10.03
C THR A 144 -21.26 -11.91 -9.34
N HIS A 145 -20.48 -10.85 -9.67
CA HIS A 145 -19.13 -10.66 -9.15
C HIS A 145 -18.70 -9.19 -9.15
N LEU A 146 -18.00 -8.78 -8.06
CA LEU A 146 -17.28 -7.52 -8.02
C LEU A 146 -15.97 -7.68 -8.80
N ARG A 147 -15.73 -6.84 -9.82
CA ARG A 147 -14.47 -6.81 -10.57
C ARG A 147 -13.82 -5.44 -10.47
N ALA A 148 -12.53 -5.42 -10.17
CA ALA A 148 -11.69 -4.25 -10.34
C ALA A 148 -11.00 -4.33 -11.70
N HIS A 149 -11.19 -3.32 -12.54
CA HIS A 149 -10.45 -3.18 -13.79
C HIS A 149 -9.38 -2.12 -13.63
N GLU A 150 -8.12 -2.53 -13.75
CA GLU A 150 -7.02 -1.60 -13.94
C GLU A 150 -7.00 -1.25 -15.44
N THR A 151 -7.16 0.04 -15.75
CA THR A 151 -6.92 0.51 -17.11
C THR A 151 -5.41 0.60 -17.30
N SER A 152 -4.84 -0.28 -18.12
CA SER A 152 -3.50 -0.05 -18.63
C SER A 152 -3.51 1.25 -19.46
N SER A 153 -2.66 2.20 -19.08
CA SER A 153 -2.41 3.37 -19.90
C SER A 153 -1.67 2.94 -21.16
N TYR A 154 -2.29 3.14 -22.31
CA TYR A 154 -1.62 3.22 -23.59
C TYR A 154 -0.85 4.52 -23.69
#